data_a329249f6841b22e457d2a2696b1acc6
#
_entry.id   a329249f6841b22e457d2a2696b1acc6
#
_cell.length_a   1.000
_cell.length_b   1.000
_cell.length_c   1.000
_cell.angle_alpha   90.00
_cell.angle_beta   90.00
_cell.angle_gamma   90.00
#
_symmetry.space_group_name_H-M   'P 1'
#
loop_
_entity.id
_entity.type
_entity.pdbx_description
1 polymer ?
#
loop_
_entity_poly.entity_id
_entity_poly.type
_entity_poly.pdbx_seq_one_letter_code
_entity_poly.pdbx_strand_id
1 'polypeptide(L)'
;TKRDTAFGEPVLFLALSLIIMGVGFLKANISTVVGALYEENDPRRDGGFTIFYVGINLGSLLATAACSYLGFTYGWAYGFGLAGFGMLLGLLTFLIGAPWLEGRGGPPVPLKGRSIFGVPVEAFFWIAGIVAVFPVWMLMQRHEIVQTILIPIALITFVSVVGYTVFRLKGAERSRMLVAQVLLFFSVLVWALFE
;
A
#
# COMPACT_ATOMS: atom_id res chain seq x y z
N THR A 1 -14.61 0.09 31.48
CA THR A 1 -16.07 0.16 31.59
C THR A 1 -16.69 0.36 30.21
N LYS A 2 -17.95 -0.06 29.96
CA LYS A 2 -18.64 -0.04 28.65
C LYS A 2 -18.70 1.33 27.95
N ARG A 3 -18.38 2.41 28.62
CA ARG A 3 -18.37 3.77 28.03
C ARG A 3 -17.08 4.10 27.30
N ASP A 4 -15.97 3.48 27.69
CA ASP A 4 -14.66 3.74 27.08
C ASP A 4 -14.49 3.01 25.74
N THR A 5 -15.20 1.89 25.55
CA THR A 5 -15.22 1.13 24.28
C THR A 5 -16.06 1.80 23.19
N ALA A 6 -17.15 2.51 23.54
CA ALA A 6 -18.06 3.12 22.58
C ALA A 6 -17.43 4.25 21.73
N PHE A 7 -16.45 4.96 22.26
CA PHE A 7 -15.69 5.99 21.54
C PHE A 7 -14.35 5.46 21.00
N GLY A 8 -13.78 4.43 21.63
CA GLY A 8 -12.49 3.89 21.24
C GLY A 8 -12.51 3.12 19.91
N GLU A 9 -13.50 2.28 19.70
CA GLU A 9 -13.59 1.47 18.49
C GLU A 9 -13.75 2.28 17.20
N PRO A 10 -14.68 3.25 17.09
CA PRO A 10 -14.82 4.04 15.87
C PRO A 10 -13.57 4.88 15.55
N VAL A 11 -12.90 5.39 16.58
CA VAL A 11 -11.66 6.16 16.43
C VAL A 11 -10.52 5.25 15.97
N LEU A 12 -10.42 4.05 16.53
CA LEU A 12 -9.45 3.05 16.08
C LEU A 12 -9.65 2.69 14.61
N PHE A 13 -10.88 2.40 14.18
CA PHE A 13 -11.19 2.11 12.79
C PHE A 13 -10.92 3.30 11.86
N LEU A 14 -11.13 4.53 12.32
CA LEU A 14 -10.78 5.72 11.57
C LEU A 14 -9.26 5.83 11.39
N ALA A 15 -8.48 5.61 12.46
CA ALA A 15 -7.03 5.62 12.41
C ALA A 15 -6.50 4.54 11.44
N LEU A 16 -7.03 3.33 11.52
CA LEU A 16 -6.69 2.23 10.61
C LEU A 16 -7.05 2.58 9.16
N SER A 17 -8.19 3.21 8.91
CA SER A 17 -8.61 3.63 7.58
C SER A 17 -7.67 4.69 6.98
N LEU A 18 -7.20 5.63 7.80
CA LEU A 18 -6.19 6.61 7.40
C LEU A 18 -4.86 5.94 7.06
N ILE A 19 -4.45 4.94 7.84
CA ILE A 19 -3.23 4.15 7.57
C ILE A 19 -3.39 3.39 6.25
N ILE A 20 -4.51 2.70 6.02
CA ILE A 20 -4.78 1.97 4.78
C ILE A 20 -4.69 2.88 3.57
N MET A 21 -5.33 4.06 3.64
CA MET A 21 -5.28 5.04 2.56
C MET A 21 -3.86 5.57 2.33
N GLY A 22 -3.15 5.91 3.41
CA GLY A 22 -1.76 6.39 3.34
C GLY A 22 -0.82 5.35 2.73
N VAL A 23 -0.91 4.10 3.18
CA VAL A 23 -0.14 2.98 2.62
C VAL A 23 -0.48 2.74 1.15
N GLY A 24 -1.76 2.81 0.78
CA GLY A 24 -2.20 2.67 -0.60
C GLY A 24 -1.53 3.70 -1.52
N PHE A 25 -1.55 4.97 -1.15
CA PHE A 25 -0.87 6.03 -1.90
C PHE A 25 0.65 5.88 -1.89
N LEU A 26 1.25 5.60 -0.75
CA LEU A 26 2.70 5.46 -0.64
C LEU A 26 3.22 4.27 -1.44
N LYS A 27 2.63 3.09 -1.25
CA LYS A 27 3.11 1.84 -1.87
C LYS A 27 3.04 1.86 -3.38
N ALA A 28 2.01 2.48 -3.96
CA ALA A 28 1.87 2.62 -5.40
C ALA A 28 2.93 3.56 -6.01
N ASN A 29 3.32 4.60 -5.28
CA ASN A 29 4.16 5.67 -5.82
C ASN A 29 5.65 5.49 -5.48
N ILE A 30 6.00 4.94 -4.32
CA ILE A 30 7.39 4.90 -3.87
C ILE A 30 8.30 4.08 -4.79
N SER A 31 7.82 2.96 -5.32
CA SER A 31 8.58 2.14 -6.28
C SER A 31 8.84 2.89 -7.58
N THR A 32 7.87 3.71 -8.03
CA THR A 32 8.01 4.55 -9.22
C THR A 32 9.04 5.64 -8.99
N VAL A 33 9.04 6.27 -7.81
CA VAL A 33 10.06 7.26 -7.43
C VAL A 33 11.44 6.64 -7.42
N VAL A 34 11.61 5.46 -6.79
CA VAL A 34 12.91 4.73 -6.81
C VAL A 34 13.35 4.43 -8.23
N GLY A 35 12.44 3.96 -9.10
CA GLY A 35 12.74 3.72 -10.50
C GLY A 35 13.14 4.96 -11.29
N ALA A 36 12.57 6.12 -10.96
CA ALA A 36 12.86 7.40 -11.61
C ALA A 36 14.22 8.00 -11.20
N LEU A 37 14.85 7.50 -10.15
CA LEU A 37 16.20 7.93 -9.76
C LEU A 37 17.31 7.41 -10.69
N TYR A 38 17.01 6.38 -11.47
CA TYR A 38 17.93 5.73 -12.39
C TYR A 38 17.49 5.92 -13.84
N GLU A 39 18.42 6.05 -14.75
CA GLU A 39 18.15 6.00 -16.20
C GLU A 39 17.70 4.60 -16.62
N GLU A 40 17.02 4.51 -17.77
CA GLU A 40 16.33 3.29 -18.20
C GLU A 40 17.27 2.08 -18.37
N ASN A 41 18.54 2.30 -18.66
CA ASN A 41 19.58 1.26 -18.84
C ASN A 41 20.73 1.37 -17.80
N ASP A 42 20.52 2.05 -16.69
CA ASP A 42 21.54 2.17 -15.65
C ASP A 42 21.74 0.80 -14.95
N PRO A 43 22.93 0.19 -15.00
CA PRO A 43 23.21 -1.11 -14.36
C PRO A 43 23.06 -1.09 -12.84
N ARG A 44 23.06 0.09 -12.22
CA ARG A 44 22.88 0.27 -10.76
C ARG A 44 21.41 0.20 -10.34
N ARG A 45 20.46 0.26 -11.29
CA ARG A 45 19.03 0.26 -11.02
C ARG A 45 18.58 -0.97 -10.24
N ASP A 46 19.03 -2.15 -10.64
CA ASP A 46 18.70 -3.41 -9.95
C ASP A 46 19.25 -3.45 -8.52
N GLY A 47 20.47 -2.93 -8.32
CA GLY A 47 21.06 -2.77 -6.99
C GLY A 47 20.26 -1.80 -6.12
N GLY A 48 19.79 -0.68 -6.68
CA GLY A 48 18.93 0.29 -5.99
C GLY A 48 17.61 -0.32 -5.54
N PHE A 49 16.93 -1.08 -6.41
CA PHE A 49 15.73 -1.80 -6.03
C PHE A 49 16.00 -2.87 -4.97
N THR A 50 17.12 -3.58 -5.05
CA THR A 50 17.51 -4.58 -4.05
C THR A 50 17.67 -3.93 -2.67
N ILE A 51 18.38 -2.81 -2.56
CA ILE A 51 18.53 -2.05 -1.31
C ILE A 51 17.19 -1.57 -0.79
N PHE A 52 16.31 -1.07 -1.67
CA PHE A 52 14.97 -0.65 -1.32
C PHE A 52 14.14 -1.80 -0.72
N TYR A 53 14.15 -2.99 -1.34
CA TYR A 53 13.46 -4.17 -0.82
C TYR A 53 14.04 -4.68 0.50
N VAL A 54 15.35 -4.67 0.67
CA VAL A 54 16.00 -4.99 1.95
C VAL A 54 15.54 -4.02 3.03
N GLY A 55 15.48 -2.72 2.72
CA GLY A 55 14.99 -1.70 3.64
C GLY A 55 13.55 -1.93 4.09
N ILE A 56 12.64 -2.28 3.16
CA ILE A 56 11.24 -2.61 3.47
C ILE A 56 11.16 -3.81 4.43
N ASN A 57 11.84 -4.91 4.10
CA ASN A 57 11.79 -6.14 4.90
C ASN A 57 12.41 -5.96 6.29
N LEU A 58 13.56 -5.28 6.36
CA LEU A 58 14.21 -4.99 7.63
C LEU A 58 13.34 -4.06 8.50
N GLY A 59 12.74 -3.03 7.89
CA GLY A 59 11.82 -2.13 8.56
C GLY A 59 10.58 -2.87 9.10
N SER A 60 10.01 -3.76 8.30
CA SER A 60 8.86 -4.60 8.70
C SER A 60 9.23 -5.50 9.88
N LEU A 61 10.36 -6.20 9.82
CA LEU A 61 10.83 -7.07 10.89
C LEU A 61 11.03 -6.30 12.20
N LEU A 62 11.77 -5.18 12.15
CA LEU A 62 12.06 -4.37 13.33
C LEU A 62 10.80 -3.73 13.91
N ALA A 63 9.91 -3.20 13.06
CA ALA A 63 8.66 -2.60 13.50
C ALA A 63 7.75 -3.64 14.18
N THR A 64 7.57 -4.81 13.55
CA THR A 64 6.75 -5.88 14.11
C THR A 64 7.30 -6.34 15.46
N ALA A 65 8.59 -6.62 15.57
CA ALA A 65 9.22 -7.06 16.82
C ALA A 65 9.10 -6.00 17.92
N ALA A 66 9.45 -4.74 17.63
CA ALA A 66 9.46 -3.67 18.62
C ALA A 66 8.04 -3.27 19.06
N CYS A 67 7.10 -3.10 18.10
CA CYS A 67 5.73 -2.72 18.43
C CYS A 67 4.99 -3.83 19.18
N SER A 68 5.20 -5.10 18.81
CA SER A 68 4.61 -6.23 19.53
C SER A 68 5.19 -6.37 20.93
N TYR A 69 6.51 -6.25 21.10
CA TYR A 69 7.14 -6.28 22.41
C TYR A 69 6.57 -5.21 23.36
N LEU A 70 6.50 -3.96 22.89
CA LEU A 70 5.90 -2.88 23.67
C LEU A 70 4.40 -3.11 23.92
N GLY A 71 3.68 -3.58 22.92
CA GLY A 71 2.25 -3.86 23.01
C GLY A 71 1.93 -4.90 24.08
N PHE A 72 2.66 -6.01 24.11
CA PHE A 72 2.47 -7.08 25.09
C PHE A 72 3.01 -6.75 26.48
N THR A 73 4.11 -6.00 26.57
CA THR A 73 4.76 -5.71 27.86
C THR A 73 4.15 -4.51 28.58
N TYR A 74 3.86 -3.43 27.83
CA TYR A 74 3.44 -2.14 28.41
C TYR A 74 2.02 -1.73 28.00
N GLY A 75 1.45 -2.42 27.01
CA GLY A 75 0.11 -2.16 26.49
C GLY A 75 0.12 -1.62 25.06
N TRP A 76 -0.96 -1.89 24.34
CA TRP A 76 -1.08 -1.59 22.91
C TRP A 76 -0.97 -0.10 22.56
N ALA A 77 -1.28 0.80 23.50
CA ALA A 77 -1.08 2.24 23.30
C ALA A 77 0.39 2.58 23.02
N TYR A 78 1.32 1.91 23.69
CA TYR A 78 2.77 2.11 23.48
C TYR A 78 3.24 1.47 22.16
N GLY A 79 2.72 0.29 21.80
CA GLY A 79 3.01 -0.36 20.51
C GLY A 79 2.58 0.51 19.32
N PHE A 80 1.34 0.98 19.32
CA PHE A 80 0.83 1.89 18.29
C PHE A 80 1.52 3.26 18.32
N GLY A 81 1.86 3.76 19.52
CA GLY A 81 2.62 5.00 19.68
C GLY A 81 4.00 4.92 19.02
N LEU A 82 4.72 3.80 19.21
CA LEU A 82 6.00 3.57 18.54
C LEU A 82 5.85 3.51 17.01
N ALA A 83 4.82 2.84 16.51
CA ALA A 83 4.53 2.81 15.07
C ALA A 83 4.27 4.22 14.51
N GLY A 84 3.46 5.03 15.22
CA GLY A 84 3.19 6.43 14.87
C GLY A 84 4.46 7.29 14.86
N PHE A 85 5.32 7.10 15.87
CA PHE A 85 6.61 7.77 15.94
C PHE A 85 7.53 7.38 14.75
N GLY A 86 7.60 6.10 14.42
CA GLY A 86 8.33 5.60 13.26
C GLY A 86 7.81 6.19 11.93
N MET A 87 6.49 6.30 11.76
CA MET A 87 5.89 6.96 10.59
C MET A 87 6.25 8.45 10.52
N LEU A 88 6.27 9.16 11.66
CA LEU A 88 6.68 10.56 11.73
C LEU A 88 8.14 10.73 11.34
N LEU A 89 9.04 9.86 11.83
CA LEU A 89 10.45 9.85 11.44
C LEU A 89 10.61 9.58 9.94
N GLY A 90 9.85 8.64 9.39
CA GLY A 90 9.84 8.37 7.95
C GLY A 90 9.41 9.58 7.12
N LEU A 91 8.34 10.27 7.55
CA LEU A 91 7.88 11.50 6.91
C LEU A 91 8.94 12.60 6.98
N LEU A 92 9.55 12.83 8.14
CA LEU A 92 10.61 13.82 8.30
C LEU A 92 11.83 13.51 7.41
N THR A 93 12.24 12.23 7.38
CA THR A 93 13.33 11.77 6.51
C THR A 93 13.02 12.04 5.04
N PHE A 94 11.78 11.76 4.61
CA PHE A 94 11.34 12.01 3.24
C PHE A 94 11.34 13.52 2.92
N LEU A 95 10.82 14.35 3.80
CA LEU A 95 10.78 15.81 3.60
C LEU A 95 12.18 16.43 3.54
N ILE A 96 13.09 15.97 4.40
CA ILE A 96 14.49 16.43 4.40
C ILE A 96 15.22 15.93 3.14
N GLY A 97 14.92 14.70 2.69
CA GLY A 97 15.52 14.11 1.50
C GLY A 97 14.89 14.56 0.17
N ALA A 98 13.72 15.20 0.20
CA ALA A 98 12.98 15.61 -1.00
C ALA A 98 13.80 16.49 -1.98
N PRO A 99 14.65 17.42 -1.53
CA PRO A 99 15.52 18.20 -2.43
C PRO A 99 16.48 17.31 -3.25
N TRP A 100 16.92 16.18 -2.72
CA TRP A 100 17.87 15.27 -3.41
C TRP A 100 17.18 14.45 -4.51
N LEU A 101 15.84 14.44 -4.54
CA LEU A 101 15.10 13.80 -5.62
C LEU A 101 15.09 14.63 -6.92
N GLU A 102 15.58 15.88 -6.89
CA GLU A 102 15.70 16.76 -8.07
C GLU A 102 14.38 16.86 -8.88
N GLY A 103 13.24 16.82 -8.20
CA GLY A 103 11.92 16.84 -8.83
C GLY A 103 11.46 15.54 -9.47
N ARG A 104 12.25 14.45 -9.42
CA ARG A 104 11.94 13.15 -10.04
C ARG A 104 10.74 12.43 -9.39
N GLY A 105 10.34 12.83 -8.19
CA GLY A 105 9.11 12.36 -7.54
C GLY A 105 7.85 13.16 -7.89
N GLY A 106 7.97 14.14 -8.77
CA GLY A 106 6.84 14.98 -9.22
C GLY A 106 5.91 14.25 -10.19
N PRO A 107 4.72 14.82 -10.45
CA PRO A 107 3.78 14.23 -11.40
C PRO A 107 4.39 14.21 -12.81
N PRO A 108 4.19 13.11 -13.59
CA PRO A 108 4.80 12.92 -14.90
C PRO A 108 4.30 13.92 -15.95
N VAL A 109 3.19 14.59 -15.68
CA VAL A 109 2.61 15.64 -16.54
C VAL A 109 2.34 16.87 -15.70
N PRO A 110 2.71 18.08 -16.14
CA PRO A 110 2.43 19.28 -15.38
C PRO A 110 0.91 19.45 -15.21
N LEU A 111 0.47 19.42 -13.95
CA LEU A 111 -0.94 19.52 -13.57
C LEU A 111 -1.45 20.96 -13.55
N LYS A 112 -0.52 21.95 -13.61
CA LYS A 112 -0.87 23.38 -13.62
C LYS A 112 -1.78 23.72 -14.80
N GLY A 113 -2.93 24.31 -14.48
CA GLY A 113 -3.92 24.73 -15.47
C GLY A 113 -4.92 23.66 -15.90
N ARG A 114 -4.79 22.41 -15.43
CA ARG A 114 -5.80 21.38 -15.65
C ARG A 114 -6.83 21.40 -14.54
N SER A 115 -8.10 21.29 -14.89
CA SER A 115 -9.22 21.20 -13.95
C SER A 115 -10.12 20.03 -14.29
N ILE A 116 -10.66 19.37 -13.27
CA ILE A 116 -11.69 18.33 -13.34
C ILE A 116 -12.91 18.89 -12.63
N PHE A 117 -14.03 19.00 -13.31
CA PHE A 117 -15.26 19.63 -12.79
C PHE A 117 -15.05 21.04 -12.22
N GLY A 118 -14.15 21.84 -12.83
CA GLY A 118 -13.85 23.20 -12.37
C GLY A 118 -12.92 23.31 -11.17
N VAL A 119 -12.45 22.19 -10.62
CA VAL A 119 -11.51 22.11 -9.50
C VAL A 119 -10.10 21.79 -10.04
N PRO A 120 -9.04 22.46 -9.57
CA PRO A 120 -7.67 22.10 -9.94
C PRO A 120 -7.43 20.60 -9.70
N VAL A 121 -6.76 19.92 -10.63
CA VAL A 121 -6.53 18.45 -10.57
C VAL A 121 -5.88 18.03 -9.26
N GLU A 122 -4.92 18.81 -8.77
CA GLU A 122 -4.27 18.53 -7.47
C GLU A 122 -5.27 18.55 -6.30
N ALA A 123 -6.10 19.60 -6.23
CA ALA A 123 -7.13 19.71 -5.20
C ALA A 123 -8.19 18.61 -5.32
N PHE A 124 -8.55 18.22 -6.56
CA PHE A 124 -9.47 17.11 -6.80
C PHE A 124 -8.94 15.80 -6.20
N PHE A 125 -7.67 15.45 -6.41
CA PHE A 125 -7.08 14.22 -5.83
C PHE A 125 -6.98 14.29 -4.31
N TRP A 126 -6.66 15.45 -3.72
CA TRP A 126 -6.65 15.60 -2.27
C TRP A 126 -8.05 15.43 -1.68
N ILE A 127 -9.06 16.07 -2.27
CA ILE A 127 -10.45 15.95 -1.83
C ILE A 127 -10.92 14.51 -2.00
N ALA A 128 -10.66 13.88 -3.15
CA ALA A 128 -11.04 12.50 -3.41
C ALA A 128 -10.37 11.53 -2.41
N GLY A 129 -9.10 11.74 -2.07
CA GLY A 129 -8.39 10.96 -1.06
C GLY A 129 -9.02 11.10 0.34
N ILE A 130 -9.35 12.30 0.76
CA ILE A 130 -10.01 12.56 2.05
C ILE A 130 -11.42 11.93 2.07
N VAL A 131 -12.20 12.12 1.01
CA VAL A 131 -13.55 11.55 0.89
C VAL A 131 -13.50 10.03 0.87
N ALA A 132 -12.49 9.43 0.25
CA ALA A 132 -12.32 7.98 0.20
C ALA A 132 -12.01 7.34 1.58
N VAL A 133 -11.57 8.10 2.57
CA VAL A 133 -11.41 7.60 3.93
C VAL A 133 -12.74 7.15 4.52
N PHE A 134 -13.84 7.85 4.22
CA PHE A 134 -15.15 7.53 4.78
C PHE A 134 -15.67 6.15 4.37
N PRO A 135 -15.73 5.76 3.10
CA PRO A 135 -16.13 4.40 2.73
C PRO A 135 -15.16 3.33 3.26
N VAL A 136 -13.86 3.59 3.33
CA VAL A 136 -12.90 2.65 3.94
C VAL A 136 -13.20 2.47 5.42
N TRP A 137 -13.44 3.56 6.16
CA TRP A 137 -13.84 3.52 7.56
C TRP A 137 -15.15 2.75 7.77
N MET A 138 -16.13 2.94 6.90
CA MET A 138 -17.41 2.21 6.96
C MET A 138 -17.23 0.71 6.67
N LEU A 139 -16.37 0.36 5.72
CA LEU A 139 -16.03 -1.03 5.38
C LEU A 139 -15.28 -1.72 6.52
N MET A 140 -14.35 -1.02 7.18
CA MET A 140 -13.60 -1.57 8.32
C MET A 140 -14.51 -1.96 9.50
N GLN A 141 -15.62 -1.27 9.69
CA GLN A 141 -16.60 -1.61 10.72
C GLN A 141 -17.50 -2.79 10.33
N ARG A 142 -17.50 -3.19 9.05
CA ARG A 142 -18.36 -4.23 8.50
C ARG A 142 -17.56 -5.33 7.80
N HIS A 143 -16.65 -5.95 8.55
CA HIS A 143 -15.75 -6.99 8.02
C HIS A 143 -16.50 -8.17 7.39
N GLU A 144 -17.71 -8.50 7.83
CA GLU A 144 -18.55 -9.55 7.21
C GLU A 144 -18.91 -9.20 5.76
N ILE A 145 -19.25 -7.93 5.49
CA ILE A 145 -19.55 -7.46 4.14
C ILE A 145 -18.29 -7.52 3.27
N VAL A 146 -17.17 -7.12 3.82
CA VAL A 146 -15.88 -7.15 3.12
C VAL A 146 -15.52 -8.57 2.70
N GLN A 147 -15.62 -9.55 3.59
CA GLN A 147 -15.37 -10.95 3.27
C GLN A 147 -16.35 -11.49 2.21
N THR A 148 -17.65 -11.18 2.37
CA THR A 148 -18.68 -11.61 1.42
C THR A 148 -18.47 -11.06 0.00
N ILE A 149 -17.88 -9.87 -0.13
CA ILE A 149 -17.61 -9.23 -1.42
C ILE A 149 -16.25 -9.62 -1.98
N LEU A 150 -15.21 -9.69 -1.14
CA LEU A 150 -13.84 -9.94 -1.60
C LEU A 150 -13.67 -11.34 -2.20
N ILE A 151 -14.24 -12.36 -1.58
CA ILE A 151 -14.09 -13.74 -2.07
C ILE A 151 -14.66 -13.91 -3.48
N PRO A 152 -15.93 -13.53 -3.77
CA PRO A 152 -16.44 -13.59 -5.14
C PRO A 152 -15.65 -12.76 -6.14
N ILE A 153 -15.25 -11.54 -5.78
CA ILE A 153 -14.45 -10.68 -6.67
C ILE A 153 -13.10 -11.34 -6.97
N ALA A 154 -12.42 -11.88 -5.96
CA ALA A 154 -11.15 -12.57 -6.15
C ALA A 154 -11.30 -13.79 -7.07
N LEU A 155 -12.34 -14.60 -6.87
CA LEU A 155 -12.64 -15.76 -7.71
C LEU A 155 -12.96 -15.35 -9.15
N ILE A 156 -13.85 -14.36 -9.35
CA ILE A 156 -14.23 -13.85 -10.67
C ILE A 156 -12.99 -13.30 -11.38
N THR A 157 -12.16 -12.53 -10.69
CA THR A 157 -10.92 -11.97 -11.25
C THR A 157 -9.96 -13.09 -11.64
N PHE A 158 -9.73 -14.05 -10.76
CA PHE A 158 -8.86 -15.19 -11.04
C PHE A 158 -9.33 -15.98 -12.24
N VAL A 159 -10.60 -16.39 -12.26
CA VAL A 159 -11.21 -17.14 -13.38
C VAL A 159 -11.15 -16.33 -14.68
N SER A 160 -11.42 -15.03 -14.63
CA SER A 160 -11.36 -14.14 -15.79
C SER A 160 -9.95 -14.04 -16.36
N VAL A 161 -8.93 -13.89 -15.51
CA VAL A 161 -7.53 -13.80 -15.92
C VAL A 161 -7.05 -15.14 -16.49
N VAL A 162 -7.40 -16.26 -15.86
CA VAL A 162 -7.11 -17.61 -16.38
C VAL A 162 -7.80 -17.83 -17.73
N GLY A 163 -9.09 -17.51 -17.80
CA GLY A 163 -9.87 -17.61 -19.04
C GLY A 163 -9.27 -16.75 -20.16
N TYR A 164 -8.94 -15.50 -19.89
CA TYR A 164 -8.28 -14.63 -20.85
C TYR A 164 -6.95 -15.24 -21.35
N THR A 165 -6.13 -15.76 -20.43
CA THR A 165 -4.85 -16.38 -20.74
C THR A 165 -5.02 -17.62 -21.64
N VAL A 166 -5.99 -18.46 -21.34
CA VAL A 166 -6.20 -19.72 -22.08
C VAL A 166 -6.84 -19.47 -23.44
N PHE A 167 -7.82 -18.58 -23.53
CA PHE A 167 -8.63 -18.41 -24.75
C PHE A 167 -8.16 -17.29 -25.66
N ARG A 168 -7.48 -16.27 -25.14
CA ARG A 168 -7.09 -15.09 -25.93
C ARG A 168 -5.61 -15.02 -26.25
N LEU A 169 -4.74 -15.43 -25.32
CA LEU A 169 -3.29 -15.37 -25.52
C LEU A 169 -2.77 -16.61 -26.28
N LYS A 170 -1.71 -16.42 -27.08
CA LYS A 170 -1.07 -17.47 -27.89
C LYS A 170 0.45 -17.40 -27.74
N GLY A 171 1.12 -18.53 -28.01
CA GLY A 171 2.58 -18.61 -28.05
C GLY A 171 3.27 -18.23 -26.75
N ALA A 172 4.33 -17.46 -26.85
CA ALA A 172 5.19 -17.07 -25.72
C ALA A 172 4.46 -16.23 -24.64
N GLU A 173 3.51 -15.39 -25.05
CA GLU A 173 2.73 -14.58 -24.12
C GLU A 173 1.85 -15.43 -23.20
N ARG A 174 1.19 -16.45 -23.76
CA ARG A 174 0.41 -17.42 -22.99
C ARG A 174 1.27 -18.17 -21.97
N SER A 175 2.44 -18.64 -22.39
CA SER A 175 3.36 -19.38 -21.51
C SER A 175 3.86 -18.49 -20.37
N ARG A 176 4.26 -17.25 -20.66
CA ARG A 176 4.69 -16.28 -19.63
C ARG A 176 3.59 -15.96 -18.63
N MET A 177 2.35 -15.77 -19.11
CA MET A 177 1.22 -15.46 -18.24
C MET A 177 0.81 -16.66 -17.38
N LEU A 178 0.86 -17.88 -17.92
CA LEU A 178 0.62 -19.10 -17.13
C LEU A 178 1.66 -19.27 -16.01
N VAL A 179 2.94 -19.06 -16.31
CA VAL A 179 4.00 -19.10 -15.30
C VAL A 179 3.74 -18.06 -14.21
N ALA A 180 3.40 -16.82 -14.58
CA ALA A 180 3.08 -15.77 -13.61
C ALA A 180 1.88 -16.16 -12.71
N GLN A 181 0.84 -16.77 -13.26
CA GLN A 181 -0.33 -17.24 -12.50
C GLN A 181 0.02 -18.37 -11.53
N VAL A 182 0.86 -19.34 -11.99
CA VAL A 182 1.36 -20.41 -11.13
C VAL A 182 2.19 -19.84 -9.97
N LEU A 183 3.12 -18.93 -10.26
CA LEU A 183 3.93 -18.26 -9.23
C LEU A 183 3.06 -17.49 -8.23
N LEU A 184 2.04 -16.78 -8.73
CA LEU A 184 1.10 -16.05 -7.87
C LEU A 184 0.30 -16.99 -6.97
N PHE A 185 -0.17 -18.12 -7.50
CA PHE A 185 -0.87 -19.13 -6.71
C PHE A 185 0.02 -19.71 -5.61
N PHE A 186 1.24 -20.10 -5.93
CA PHE A 186 2.19 -20.58 -4.94
C PHE A 186 2.61 -19.51 -3.93
N SER A 187 2.72 -18.26 -4.34
CA SER A 187 2.97 -17.13 -3.43
C SER A 187 1.86 -17.00 -2.38
N VAL A 188 0.59 -17.10 -2.79
CA VAL A 188 -0.55 -17.05 -1.86
C VAL A 188 -0.49 -18.23 -0.88
N LEU A 189 -0.18 -19.44 -1.35
CA LEU A 189 -0.03 -20.62 -0.47
C LEU A 189 1.11 -20.44 0.54
N VAL A 190 2.26 -19.94 0.08
CA VAL A 190 3.41 -19.67 0.98
C VAL A 190 3.01 -18.65 2.05
N TRP A 191 2.38 -17.54 1.70
CA TRP A 191 1.94 -16.54 2.67
C TRP A 191 0.92 -17.10 3.66
N ALA A 192 -0.04 -17.90 3.20
CA ALA A 192 -1.03 -18.54 4.05
C ALA A 192 -0.45 -19.59 5.02
N LEU A 193 0.74 -20.13 4.74
CA LEU A 193 1.43 -21.07 5.63
C LEU A 193 2.34 -20.36 6.65
N PHE A 194 2.68 -19.09 6.39
CA PHE A 194 3.54 -18.29 7.28
C PHE A 194 2.75 -17.41 8.26
N GLU A 195 1.43 -17.28 8.14
CA GLU A 195 0.53 -16.63 9.11
C GLU A 195 -0.10 -17.64 10.07
#